data_6cfc039f328050d06d62e87f8a2c1e79
#
_entry.id   6cfc039f328050d06d62e87f8a2c1e79
#
_cell.length_a   1.000
_cell.length_b   1.000
_cell.length_c   1.000
_cell.angle_alpha   90.00
_cell.angle_beta   90.00
_cell.angle_gamma   90.00
#
_symmetry.space_group_name_H-M   'P 1'
#
loop_
_entity.id
_entity.type
_entity.pdbx_description
1 polymer ?
#
loop_
_entity_poly.entity_id
_entity_poly.type
_entity_poly.pdbx_seq_one_letter_code
_entity_poly.pdbx_strand_id
1 'polypeptide(L)'
;MRLFDTLTREVVLLKPVDGKVFRFYCCGPTVYGPAHIGNFRTFVIQDVMRRVLELGGMKTKHVRNITDVDDKTIRDSVNAGMELADFTSQWRDRFYADCEALNCLKPHIEPSAVEHIPEQVAMIEELVEKGHAYVSEDGSVYFRITSFSEYGKLSRLDTRELDLGKTQNERANSDEYEKDNIADFVLWKSRRDEDGVNYWDSPWGQGRPGWHLECSAMSLKYLGRTFDLHGGGEDLVFPHHENELAQSKCSCGGEFARHWFHSTHLLVNGKKMSKSSGTLYTLSDLADEGWSPMEVRYVLIGANYRKQLNFTMESLHAAREALGRLAKAAGGESVPGYRELLKGGDLGVFDGAFKRLNEDLNTAAALGELFANLKKARSLEDWRGFFTVLSALGLILPEPEGVKVPEKIAKLAECRWKARQSKDWAASDRYRDELAEKGWMVKDGRDGYEVLPL
;
A
#
# COMPACT_ATOMS: atom_id res chain seq x y z
N MET A 1 -12.57 1.92 14.29
CA MET A 1 -11.31 2.54 13.88
C MET A 1 -11.51 4.04 13.74
N ARG A 2 -10.59 4.87 14.22
CA ARG A 2 -10.52 6.32 13.97
C ARG A 2 -9.41 6.59 12.95
N LEU A 3 -9.60 7.57 12.09
CA LEU A 3 -8.62 7.93 11.06
C LEU A 3 -8.66 9.43 10.80
N PHE A 4 -7.51 10.02 10.48
CA PHE A 4 -7.46 11.42 10.08
C PHE A 4 -8.05 11.59 8.68
N ASP A 5 -9.01 12.49 8.57
CA ASP A 5 -9.67 12.85 7.32
C ASP A 5 -9.05 14.12 6.74
N THR A 6 -8.53 14.03 5.53
CA THR A 6 -7.86 15.14 4.86
C THR A 6 -8.82 16.30 4.55
N LEU A 7 -10.09 16.02 4.30
CA LEU A 7 -11.09 17.04 3.98
C LEU A 7 -11.44 17.89 5.20
N THR A 8 -11.77 17.24 6.33
CA THR A 8 -12.16 17.93 7.57
C THR A 8 -10.96 18.35 8.42
N ARG A 9 -9.79 17.72 8.24
CA ARG A 9 -8.58 17.90 9.07
C ARG A 9 -8.76 17.41 10.52
N GLU A 10 -9.68 16.49 10.73
CA GLU A 10 -9.99 15.92 12.03
C GLU A 10 -9.80 14.41 12.04
N VAL A 11 -9.59 13.84 13.22
CA VAL A 11 -9.60 12.39 13.40
C VAL A 11 -11.04 11.92 13.64
N VAL A 12 -11.60 11.26 12.64
CA VAL A 12 -13.01 10.85 12.59
C VAL A 12 -13.17 9.35 12.86
N LEU A 13 -14.35 8.98 13.34
CA LEU A 13 -14.71 7.56 13.50
C LEU A 13 -15.24 7.02 12.17
N LEU A 14 -14.56 6.04 11.60
CA LEU A 14 -15.01 5.37 10.38
C LEU A 14 -16.22 4.48 10.64
N LYS A 15 -17.26 4.68 9.84
CA LYS A 15 -18.49 3.87 9.85
C LYS A 15 -18.97 3.68 8.41
N PRO A 16 -19.42 2.46 8.02
CA PRO A 16 -19.98 2.26 6.69
C PRO A 16 -21.19 3.15 6.43
N VAL A 17 -21.23 3.79 5.24
CA VAL A 17 -22.37 4.61 4.79
C VAL A 17 -23.67 3.83 4.79
N ASP A 18 -23.61 2.56 4.35
CA ASP A 18 -24.78 1.66 4.31
C ASP A 18 -24.97 0.87 5.62
N GLY A 19 -24.15 1.11 6.64
CA GLY A 19 -24.18 0.39 7.92
C GLY A 19 -23.72 -1.07 7.86
N LYS A 20 -23.25 -1.57 6.71
CA LYS A 20 -22.92 -2.98 6.48
C LYS A 20 -21.50 -3.23 5.98
N VAL A 21 -21.09 -2.55 4.92
CA VAL A 21 -19.82 -2.77 4.22
C VAL A 21 -19.09 -1.46 4.06
N PHE A 22 -17.88 -1.36 4.57
CA PHE A 22 -17.01 -0.20 4.38
C PHE A 22 -16.40 -0.25 2.97
N ARG A 23 -16.87 0.65 2.11
CA ARG A 23 -16.50 0.72 0.70
C ARG A 23 -15.44 1.82 0.52
N PHE A 24 -14.31 1.47 -0.04
CA PHE A 24 -13.25 2.43 -0.25
C PHE A 24 -12.54 2.23 -1.58
N TYR A 25 -12.09 3.34 -2.14
CA TYR A 25 -11.29 3.43 -3.35
C TYR A 25 -9.90 3.93 -3.01
N CYS A 26 -8.89 3.31 -3.61
CA CYS A 26 -7.52 3.81 -3.54
C CYS A 26 -6.96 3.93 -4.94
N CYS A 27 -6.37 5.08 -5.28
CA CYS A 27 -5.69 5.24 -6.55
C CYS A 27 -4.55 4.22 -6.66
N GLY A 28 -4.53 3.51 -7.79
CA GLY A 28 -3.53 2.52 -8.13
C GLY A 28 -2.33 3.10 -8.86
N PRO A 29 -1.43 2.27 -9.37
CA PRO A 29 -0.26 2.73 -10.10
C PRO A 29 -0.60 3.10 -11.54
N THR A 30 0.15 4.07 -12.09
CA THR A 30 0.31 4.22 -13.53
C THR A 30 1.42 3.28 -14.00
N VAL A 31 1.10 2.35 -14.89
CA VAL A 31 1.99 1.23 -15.24
C VAL A 31 2.86 1.56 -16.46
N TYR A 32 3.77 2.53 -16.30
CA TYR A 32 4.74 2.94 -17.31
C TYR A 32 6.20 2.54 -16.97
N GLY A 33 6.43 1.94 -15.81
CA GLY A 33 7.74 1.54 -15.32
C GLY A 33 7.64 0.82 -13.97
N PRO A 34 8.78 0.37 -13.41
CA PRO A 34 8.78 -0.29 -12.12
C PRO A 34 8.36 0.67 -11.00
N ALA A 35 7.48 0.20 -10.12
CA ALA A 35 7.14 0.95 -8.91
C ALA A 35 8.33 0.98 -7.94
N HIS A 36 8.54 2.11 -7.29
CA HIS A 36 9.60 2.28 -6.30
C HIS A 36 9.06 2.21 -4.87
N ILE A 37 9.94 2.06 -3.87
CA ILE A 37 9.55 1.92 -2.46
C ILE A 37 8.67 3.07 -1.93
N GLY A 38 8.79 4.27 -2.50
CA GLY A 38 7.93 5.40 -2.17
C GLY A 38 6.47 5.19 -2.57
N ASN A 39 6.23 4.59 -3.75
CA ASN A 39 4.88 4.17 -4.16
C ASN A 39 4.37 3.07 -3.21
N PHE A 40 5.21 2.08 -2.92
CA PHE A 40 4.82 0.98 -2.03
C PHE A 40 4.52 1.43 -0.60
N ARG A 41 5.06 2.53 -0.12
CA ARG A 41 4.64 3.08 1.17
C ARG A 41 3.14 3.33 1.21
N THR A 42 2.59 3.95 0.18
CA THR A 42 1.14 4.23 0.09
C THR A 42 0.34 2.93 0.05
N PHE A 43 0.71 1.97 -0.78
CA PHE A 43 -0.01 0.69 -0.90
C PHE A 43 0.08 -0.17 0.36
N VAL A 44 1.23 -0.19 1.02
CA VAL A 44 1.42 -0.89 2.31
C VAL A 44 0.57 -0.27 3.42
N ILE A 45 0.50 1.06 3.51
CA ILE A 45 -0.33 1.73 4.51
C ILE A 45 -1.83 1.52 4.25
N GLN A 46 -2.26 1.52 2.99
CA GLN A 46 -3.64 1.16 2.60
C GLN A 46 -3.97 -0.30 2.96
N ASP A 47 -3.02 -1.22 2.77
CA ASP A 47 -3.16 -2.61 3.16
C ASP A 47 -3.29 -2.76 4.69
N VAL A 48 -2.46 -2.07 5.47
CA VAL A 48 -2.57 -2.05 6.94
C VAL A 48 -3.93 -1.50 7.37
N MET A 49 -4.40 -0.41 6.77
CA MET A 49 -5.74 0.14 7.05
C MET A 49 -6.83 -0.91 6.82
N ARG A 50 -6.83 -1.56 5.67
CA ARG A 50 -7.79 -2.62 5.34
C ARG A 50 -7.74 -3.76 6.35
N ARG A 51 -6.54 -4.25 6.67
CA ARG A 51 -6.36 -5.35 7.64
C ARG A 51 -6.88 -5.00 9.03
N VAL A 52 -6.62 -3.78 9.50
CA VAL A 52 -7.12 -3.30 10.79
C VAL A 52 -8.65 -3.23 10.80
N LEU A 53 -9.27 -2.74 9.72
CA LEU A 53 -10.73 -2.73 9.59
C LEU A 53 -11.32 -4.14 9.64
N GLU A 54 -10.78 -5.06 8.84
CA GLU A 54 -11.28 -6.43 8.72
C GLU A 54 -11.05 -7.23 10.00
N LEU A 55 -9.86 -7.18 10.61
CA LEU A 55 -9.55 -7.83 11.89
C LEU A 55 -10.31 -7.21 13.06
N GLY A 56 -10.72 -5.96 12.94
CA GLY A 56 -11.66 -5.29 13.85
C GLY A 56 -13.14 -5.65 13.62
N GLY A 57 -13.43 -6.60 12.73
CA GLY A 57 -14.77 -7.12 12.47
C GLY A 57 -15.58 -6.36 11.41
N MET A 58 -14.98 -5.38 10.72
CA MET A 58 -15.65 -4.61 9.66
C MET A 58 -15.53 -5.33 8.32
N LYS A 59 -16.65 -5.53 7.63
CA LYS A 59 -16.64 -6.01 6.26
C LYS A 59 -16.19 -4.88 5.34
N THR A 60 -15.29 -5.15 4.39
CA THR A 60 -14.76 -4.15 3.46
C THR A 60 -15.04 -4.49 2.01
N LYS A 61 -15.07 -3.47 1.16
CA LYS A 61 -15.00 -3.58 -0.31
C LYS A 61 -13.96 -2.59 -0.82
N HIS A 62 -12.78 -3.10 -1.16
CA HIS A 62 -11.63 -2.35 -1.67
C HIS A 62 -11.62 -2.38 -3.19
N VAL A 63 -11.60 -1.21 -3.81
CA VAL A 63 -11.38 -1.01 -5.25
C VAL A 63 -10.06 -0.24 -5.43
N ARG A 64 -9.20 -0.70 -6.34
CA ARG A 64 -7.96 -0.03 -6.74
C ARG A 64 -7.82 -0.15 -8.25
N ASN A 65 -7.62 0.94 -8.95
CA ASN A 65 -7.44 0.91 -10.41
C ASN A 65 -6.02 0.51 -10.84
N ILE A 66 -5.91 0.23 -12.13
CA ILE A 66 -4.66 0.23 -12.87
C ILE A 66 -4.80 1.29 -13.95
N THR A 67 -3.94 2.31 -13.93
CA THR A 67 -3.84 3.32 -14.99
C THR A 67 -2.93 2.79 -16.08
N ASP A 68 -3.54 2.20 -17.08
CA ASP A 68 -2.88 1.59 -18.24
C ASP A 68 -2.99 2.45 -19.51
N VAL A 69 -3.54 3.65 -19.40
CA VAL A 69 -3.56 4.67 -20.44
C VAL A 69 -3.33 6.06 -19.83
N ASP A 70 -2.25 6.72 -20.20
CA ASP A 70 -1.94 8.12 -19.95
C ASP A 70 -0.82 8.61 -20.89
N ASP A 71 -0.42 9.89 -20.76
CA ASP A 71 0.66 10.48 -21.58
C ASP A 71 1.99 9.70 -21.45
N LYS A 72 2.28 9.18 -20.25
CA LYS A 72 3.55 8.47 -19.97
C LYS A 72 3.51 7.06 -20.55
N THR A 73 2.40 6.33 -20.36
CA THR A 73 2.27 4.96 -20.85
C THR A 73 2.32 4.92 -22.39
N ILE A 74 1.64 5.86 -23.07
CA ILE A 74 1.63 5.96 -24.54
C ILE A 74 3.03 6.31 -25.04
N ARG A 75 3.64 7.37 -24.53
CA ARG A 75 4.99 7.79 -24.92
C ARG A 75 6.01 6.68 -24.73
N ASP A 76 6.01 6.03 -23.57
CA ASP A 76 7.04 5.07 -23.20
C ASP A 76 6.83 3.71 -23.91
N SER A 77 5.58 3.33 -24.25
CA SER A 77 5.31 2.17 -25.12
C SER A 77 5.82 2.39 -26.55
N VAL A 78 5.59 3.57 -27.11
CA VAL A 78 6.13 3.96 -28.45
C VAL A 78 7.65 3.94 -28.43
N ASN A 79 8.29 4.52 -27.41
CA ASN A 79 9.75 4.50 -27.26
C ASN A 79 10.31 3.09 -27.12
N ALA A 80 9.57 2.17 -26.52
CA ALA A 80 9.94 0.77 -26.39
C ALA A 80 9.65 -0.06 -27.67
N GLY A 81 8.95 0.51 -28.64
CA GLY A 81 8.49 -0.22 -29.84
C GLY A 81 7.48 -1.33 -29.54
N MET A 82 6.68 -1.16 -28.50
CA MET A 82 5.69 -2.13 -28.04
C MET A 82 4.27 -1.59 -28.18
N GLU A 83 3.32 -2.49 -28.40
CA GLU A 83 1.90 -2.16 -28.27
C GLU A 83 1.59 -1.74 -26.81
N LEU A 84 0.69 -0.77 -26.64
CA LEU A 84 0.37 -0.21 -25.31
C LEU A 84 -0.06 -1.31 -24.31
N ALA A 85 -0.90 -2.24 -24.74
CA ALA A 85 -1.39 -3.32 -23.89
C ALA A 85 -0.28 -4.24 -23.40
N ASP A 86 0.68 -4.59 -24.28
CA ASP A 86 1.82 -5.44 -23.93
C ASP A 86 2.79 -4.69 -23.01
N PHE A 87 3.05 -3.44 -23.31
CA PHE A 87 3.91 -2.57 -22.49
C PHE A 87 3.35 -2.39 -21.07
N THR A 88 2.07 -2.08 -20.95
CA THR A 88 1.45 -1.85 -19.63
C THR A 88 1.25 -3.13 -18.83
N SER A 89 0.98 -4.26 -19.52
CA SER A 89 0.78 -5.56 -18.85
C SER A 89 2.06 -6.02 -18.12
N GLN A 90 3.24 -5.86 -18.70
CA GLN A 90 4.50 -6.25 -18.05
C GLN A 90 4.73 -5.50 -16.73
N TRP A 91 4.43 -4.17 -16.70
CA TRP A 91 4.61 -3.36 -15.50
C TRP A 91 3.52 -3.60 -14.47
N ARG A 92 2.31 -3.89 -14.91
CA ARG A 92 1.21 -4.35 -14.04
C ARG A 92 1.57 -5.66 -13.35
N ASP A 93 2.05 -6.65 -14.11
CA ASP A 93 2.38 -7.97 -13.58
C ASP A 93 3.57 -7.87 -12.60
N ARG A 94 4.55 -7.01 -12.90
CA ARG A 94 5.63 -6.68 -11.96
C ARG A 94 5.09 -6.04 -10.68
N PHE A 95 4.21 -5.08 -10.79
CA PHE A 95 3.58 -4.44 -9.64
C PHE A 95 2.81 -5.45 -8.76
N TYR A 96 2.12 -6.41 -9.38
CA TYR A 96 1.44 -7.48 -8.64
C TYR A 96 2.41 -8.38 -7.89
N ALA A 97 3.49 -8.79 -8.53
CA ALA A 97 4.53 -9.58 -7.89
C ALA A 97 5.17 -8.85 -6.69
N ASP A 98 5.45 -7.56 -6.84
CA ASP A 98 6.00 -6.73 -5.78
C ASP A 98 4.98 -6.53 -4.62
N CYS A 99 3.68 -6.36 -4.91
CA CYS A 99 2.62 -6.33 -3.91
C CYS A 99 2.50 -7.65 -3.14
N GLU A 100 2.59 -8.79 -3.83
CA GLU A 100 2.57 -10.13 -3.23
C GLU A 100 3.79 -10.33 -2.32
N ALA A 101 4.98 -9.98 -2.81
CA ALA A 101 6.22 -10.06 -2.03
C ALA A 101 6.17 -9.19 -0.76
N LEU A 102 5.52 -8.01 -0.83
CA LEU A 102 5.26 -7.16 0.32
C LEU A 102 4.05 -7.63 1.16
N ASN A 103 3.43 -8.77 0.86
CA ASN A 103 2.26 -9.31 1.53
C ASN A 103 1.07 -8.33 1.57
N CYS A 104 0.86 -7.55 0.51
CA CYS A 104 -0.33 -6.71 0.37
C CYS A 104 -1.52 -7.56 -0.06
N LEU A 105 -2.67 -7.39 0.59
CA LEU A 105 -3.91 -8.07 0.20
C LEU A 105 -4.36 -7.59 -1.19
N LYS A 106 -4.67 -8.55 -2.06
CA LYS A 106 -5.25 -8.22 -3.37
C LYS A 106 -6.55 -7.44 -3.18
N PRO A 107 -6.79 -6.32 -3.92
CA PRO A 107 -8.06 -5.62 -3.90
C PRO A 107 -9.22 -6.55 -4.28
N HIS A 108 -10.44 -6.23 -3.83
CA HIS A 108 -11.61 -7.01 -4.22
C HIS A 108 -11.98 -6.81 -5.69
N ILE A 109 -11.72 -5.60 -6.20
CA ILE A 109 -11.92 -5.22 -7.60
C ILE A 109 -10.74 -4.36 -8.02
N GLU A 110 -10.16 -4.65 -9.19
CA GLU A 110 -9.00 -3.94 -9.70
C GLU A 110 -9.20 -3.63 -11.20
N PRO A 111 -9.96 -2.56 -11.52
CA PRO A 111 -10.32 -2.22 -12.89
C PRO A 111 -9.16 -1.54 -13.64
N SER A 112 -9.07 -1.78 -14.94
CA SER A 112 -8.22 -1.11 -15.91
C SER A 112 -8.89 0.17 -16.42
N ALA A 113 -8.12 1.25 -16.60
CA ALA A 113 -8.63 2.50 -17.16
C ALA A 113 -9.09 2.32 -18.62
N VAL A 114 -8.35 1.54 -19.42
CA VAL A 114 -8.70 1.25 -20.83
C VAL A 114 -10.02 0.52 -20.94
N GLU A 115 -10.30 -0.47 -20.08
CA GLU A 115 -11.56 -1.22 -20.09
C GLU A 115 -12.77 -0.37 -19.65
N HIS A 116 -12.52 0.82 -19.09
CA HIS A 116 -13.55 1.72 -18.54
C HIS A 116 -13.70 3.02 -19.32
N ILE A 117 -13.17 3.10 -20.54
CA ILE A 117 -13.37 4.27 -21.42
C ILE A 117 -14.83 4.59 -21.67
N PRO A 118 -15.74 3.62 -21.91
CA PRO A 118 -17.15 3.92 -22.07
C PRO A 118 -17.77 4.65 -20.86
N GLU A 119 -17.44 4.26 -19.64
CA GLU A 119 -17.91 4.90 -18.42
C GLU A 119 -17.32 6.32 -18.25
N GLN A 120 -16.08 6.52 -18.69
CA GLN A 120 -15.44 7.83 -18.69
C GLN A 120 -16.12 8.77 -19.68
N VAL A 121 -16.40 8.31 -20.92
CA VAL A 121 -17.13 9.07 -21.92
C VAL A 121 -18.52 9.45 -21.41
N ALA A 122 -19.26 8.49 -20.84
CA ALA A 122 -20.59 8.76 -20.28
C ALA A 122 -20.57 9.82 -19.16
N MET A 123 -19.54 9.80 -18.30
CA MET A 123 -19.38 10.84 -17.27
C MET A 123 -19.11 12.21 -17.87
N ILE A 124 -18.31 12.32 -18.94
CA ILE A 124 -18.06 13.58 -19.64
C ILE A 124 -19.36 14.09 -20.27
N GLU A 125 -20.15 13.24 -20.95
CA GLU A 125 -21.43 13.62 -21.51
C GLU A 125 -22.35 14.26 -20.46
N GLU A 126 -22.44 13.62 -19.29
CA GLU A 126 -23.22 14.13 -18.16
C GLU A 126 -22.71 15.50 -17.66
N LEU A 127 -21.37 15.70 -17.58
CA LEU A 127 -20.77 16.96 -17.18
C LEU A 127 -21.02 18.07 -18.23
N VAL A 128 -20.97 17.75 -19.51
CA VAL A 128 -21.28 18.69 -20.62
C VAL A 128 -22.76 19.07 -20.58
N GLU A 129 -23.66 18.11 -20.45
CA GLU A 129 -25.12 18.35 -20.38
C GLU A 129 -25.47 19.27 -19.19
N LYS A 130 -24.80 19.10 -18.05
CA LYS A 130 -25.02 19.91 -16.85
C LYS A 130 -24.30 21.27 -16.88
N GLY A 131 -23.52 21.55 -17.91
CA GLY A 131 -22.78 22.82 -18.07
C GLY A 131 -21.51 22.94 -17.24
N HIS A 132 -21.04 21.84 -16.64
CA HIS A 132 -19.77 21.78 -15.90
C HIS A 132 -18.55 21.53 -16.80
N ALA A 133 -18.77 21.08 -18.03
CA ALA A 133 -17.72 20.91 -19.02
C ALA A 133 -18.10 21.56 -20.35
N TYR A 134 -17.11 21.78 -21.21
CA TYR A 134 -17.30 22.35 -22.53
C TYR A 134 -16.33 21.76 -23.55
N VAL A 135 -16.77 21.71 -24.81
CA VAL A 135 -15.98 21.23 -25.94
C VAL A 135 -15.20 22.40 -26.54
N SER A 136 -13.91 22.21 -26.78
CA SER A 136 -13.02 23.18 -27.43
C SER A 136 -13.06 23.01 -28.95
N GLU A 137 -12.52 24.00 -29.69
CA GLU A 137 -12.45 23.97 -31.16
C GLU A 137 -11.67 22.79 -31.73
N ASP A 138 -10.66 22.29 -30.97
CA ASP A 138 -9.85 21.12 -31.35
C ASP A 138 -10.52 19.78 -31.02
N GLY A 139 -11.74 19.77 -30.46
CA GLY A 139 -12.45 18.57 -30.05
C GLY A 139 -12.06 18.07 -28.65
N SER A 140 -11.14 18.75 -27.96
CA SER A 140 -10.85 18.42 -26.55
C SER A 140 -11.98 18.91 -25.64
N VAL A 141 -12.22 18.21 -24.52
CA VAL A 141 -13.23 18.60 -23.53
C VAL A 141 -12.57 18.97 -22.22
N TYR A 142 -12.98 20.10 -21.64
CA TYR A 142 -12.43 20.65 -20.42
C TYR A 142 -13.50 20.78 -19.35
N PHE A 143 -13.14 20.51 -18.10
CA PHE A 143 -13.95 20.83 -16.92
C PHE A 143 -13.81 22.31 -16.58
N ARG A 144 -14.94 22.99 -16.37
CA ARG A 144 -15.00 24.39 -16.00
C ARG A 144 -14.90 24.54 -14.48
N ILE A 145 -13.72 24.85 -13.95
CA ILE A 145 -13.46 24.95 -12.50
C ILE A 145 -14.43 25.96 -11.83
N THR A 146 -14.74 27.08 -12.48
CA THR A 146 -15.65 28.10 -11.94
C THR A 146 -17.08 27.61 -11.77
N SER A 147 -17.48 26.51 -12.39
CA SER A 147 -18.79 25.89 -12.24
C SER A 147 -18.98 25.11 -10.93
N PHE A 148 -17.88 24.83 -10.20
CA PHE A 148 -17.90 24.12 -8.94
C PHE A 148 -17.39 25.00 -7.80
N SER A 149 -18.29 25.61 -7.03
CA SER A 149 -17.99 26.58 -5.97
C SER A 149 -17.18 26.01 -4.80
N GLU A 150 -17.09 24.68 -4.66
CA GLU A 150 -16.33 24.02 -3.61
C GLU A 150 -14.91 23.61 -4.05
N TYR A 151 -14.49 23.96 -5.29
CA TYR A 151 -13.16 23.65 -5.78
C TYR A 151 -12.08 24.23 -4.87
N GLY A 152 -11.08 23.42 -4.54
CA GLY A 152 -9.99 23.79 -3.62
C GLY A 152 -10.25 23.47 -2.15
N LYS A 153 -11.42 22.94 -1.76
CA LYS A 153 -11.71 22.59 -0.36
C LYS A 153 -10.82 21.48 0.17
N LEU A 154 -10.58 20.42 -0.61
CA LEU A 154 -9.76 19.29 -0.20
C LEU A 154 -8.30 19.70 -0.06
N SER A 155 -7.78 20.40 -1.04
CA SER A 155 -6.38 20.83 -1.14
C SER A 155 -6.06 22.10 -0.36
N ARG A 156 -7.08 22.78 0.20
CA ARG A 156 -6.97 24.07 0.91
C ARG A 156 -6.38 25.18 0.03
N LEU A 157 -6.82 25.23 -1.21
CA LEU A 157 -6.49 26.35 -2.09
C LEU A 157 -7.15 27.62 -1.56
N ASP A 158 -6.41 28.72 -1.53
CA ASP A 158 -7.02 30.03 -1.33
C ASP A 158 -7.61 30.52 -2.65
N THR A 159 -8.85 30.12 -2.92
CA THR A 159 -9.56 30.51 -4.15
C THR A 159 -9.83 32.00 -4.26
N ARG A 160 -9.60 32.76 -3.19
CA ARG A 160 -9.75 34.21 -3.20
C ARG A 160 -8.59 34.92 -3.88
N GLU A 161 -7.41 34.31 -3.92
CA GLU A 161 -6.23 34.82 -4.61
C GLU A 161 -6.20 34.38 -6.08
N LEU A 162 -7.05 33.40 -6.46
CA LEU A 162 -7.18 32.98 -7.83
C LEU A 162 -7.88 34.07 -8.63
N ASP A 163 -7.15 34.69 -9.54
CA ASP A 163 -7.72 35.62 -10.54
C ASP A 163 -8.49 34.77 -11.59
N LEU A 164 -9.66 34.26 -11.16
CA LEU A 164 -10.52 33.39 -11.96
C LEU A 164 -10.87 33.97 -13.33
N GLY A 165 -10.68 35.32 -13.51
CA GLY A 165 -10.84 35.96 -14.80
C GLY A 165 -9.74 35.66 -15.81
N LYS A 166 -8.51 35.42 -15.37
CA LYS A 166 -7.39 35.02 -16.24
C LYS A 166 -7.41 33.56 -16.60
N THR A 167 -7.91 32.69 -15.68
CA THR A 167 -7.94 31.25 -15.89
C THR A 167 -8.97 30.80 -16.94
N GLN A 168 -9.95 31.60 -17.29
CA GLN A 168 -10.93 31.25 -18.34
C GLN A 168 -10.32 31.09 -19.73
N ASN A 169 -9.14 31.66 -20.00
CA ASN A 169 -8.44 31.55 -21.27
C ASN A 169 -7.24 30.61 -21.24
N GLU A 170 -6.82 30.15 -20.07
CA GLU A 170 -5.72 29.20 -19.90
C GLU A 170 -6.26 27.80 -19.59
N ARG A 171 -5.81 26.82 -20.33
CA ARG A 171 -6.23 25.41 -20.23
C ARG A 171 -5.04 24.55 -19.87
N ALA A 172 -5.21 23.69 -18.88
CA ALA A 172 -4.19 22.69 -18.57
C ALA A 172 -4.24 21.57 -19.60
N ASN A 173 -3.33 21.58 -20.55
CA ASN A 173 -3.14 20.49 -21.52
C ASN A 173 -2.36 19.31 -20.93
N SER A 174 -1.74 19.50 -19.75
CA SER A 174 -1.09 18.46 -18.96
C SER A 174 -1.99 18.03 -17.82
N ASP A 175 -1.95 16.74 -17.47
CA ASP A 175 -2.66 16.21 -16.30
C ASP A 175 -1.97 16.59 -14.98
N GLU A 176 -0.75 17.11 -15.03
CA GLU A 176 0.02 17.55 -13.86
C GLU A 176 0.26 19.07 -13.94
N TYR A 177 -0.20 19.82 -12.92
CA TYR A 177 0.01 21.25 -12.79
C TYR A 177 0.11 21.68 -11.31
N GLU A 178 0.77 22.82 -11.08
CA GLU A 178 1.01 23.38 -9.76
C GLU A 178 -0.19 24.20 -9.28
N LYS A 179 -0.31 24.40 -7.95
CA LYS A 179 -1.38 25.18 -7.32
C LYS A 179 -1.42 26.64 -7.77
N ASP A 180 -0.29 27.17 -8.20
CA ASP A 180 -0.15 28.56 -8.65
C ASP A 180 -0.56 28.74 -10.13
N ASN A 181 -0.85 27.65 -10.85
CA ASN A 181 -1.27 27.67 -12.25
C ASN A 181 -2.55 26.87 -12.44
N ILE A 182 -3.65 27.34 -11.83
CA ILE A 182 -4.94 26.67 -11.89
C ILE A 182 -5.71 27.15 -13.11
N ALA A 183 -6.04 26.17 -13.96
CA ALA A 183 -6.83 26.36 -15.18
C ALA A 183 -7.93 25.31 -15.27
N ASP A 184 -8.87 25.48 -16.21
CA ASP A 184 -9.80 24.45 -16.57
C ASP A 184 -9.01 23.19 -17.03
N PHE A 185 -9.28 22.04 -16.44
CA PHE A 185 -8.52 20.83 -16.70
C PHE A 185 -9.18 19.90 -17.71
N VAL A 186 -8.36 19.14 -18.41
CA VAL A 186 -8.80 18.30 -19.51
C VAL A 186 -9.52 17.04 -19.02
N LEU A 187 -10.66 16.74 -19.64
CA LEU A 187 -11.45 15.51 -19.45
C LEU A 187 -11.26 14.56 -20.63
N TRP A 188 -11.19 15.10 -21.86
CA TRP A 188 -10.94 14.37 -23.07
C TRP A 188 -9.92 15.10 -23.93
N LYS A 189 -8.84 14.42 -24.29
CA LYS A 189 -7.78 14.95 -25.15
C LYS A 189 -8.06 14.52 -26.58
N SER A 190 -8.25 15.48 -27.48
CA SER A 190 -8.36 15.22 -28.90
C SER A 190 -7.11 14.49 -29.40
N ARG A 191 -7.29 13.55 -30.32
CA ARG A 191 -6.21 12.74 -30.91
C ARG A 191 -5.13 13.61 -31.53
N ARG A 192 -3.87 13.22 -31.30
CA ARG A 192 -2.69 13.79 -31.93
C ARG A 192 -1.90 12.69 -32.64
N ASP A 193 -1.03 13.07 -33.57
CA ASP A 193 -0.17 12.13 -34.29
C ASP A 193 0.70 11.29 -33.36
N GLU A 194 1.12 11.87 -32.23
CA GLU A 194 1.94 11.23 -31.19
C GLU A 194 1.20 10.08 -30.46
N ASP A 195 -0.13 10.09 -30.47
CA ASP A 195 -0.94 9.03 -29.86
C ASP A 195 -0.90 7.73 -30.69
N GLY A 196 -0.55 7.82 -31.98
CA GLY A 196 -0.47 6.69 -32.89
C GLY A 196 -1.81 5.98 -33.03
N VAL A 197 -1.89 4.73 -32.56
CA VAL A 197 -3.11 3.89 -32.56
C VAL A 197 -3.86 3.95 -31.22
N ASN A 198 -3.34 4.66 -30.22
CA ASN A 198 -3.88 4.68 -28.85
C ASN A 198 -4.91 5.80 -28.67
N TYR A 199 -6.03 5.66 -29.36
CA TYR A 199 -7.18 6.57 -29.29
C TYR A 199 -8.48 5.79 -29.36
N TRP A 200 -9.55 6.42 -28.88
CA TRP A 200 -10.90 5.87 -28.85
C TRP A 200 -11.89 6.86 -29.45
N ASP A 201 -13.00 6.34 -29.97
CA ASP A 201 -14.08 7.16 -30.48
C ASP A 201 -14.91 7.75 -29.32
N SER A 202 -15.32 8.99 -29.48
CA SER A 202 -16.20 9.70 -28.55
C SER A 202 -17.17 10.61 -29.32
N PRO A 203 -18.22 11.17 -28.68
CA PRO A 203 -19.08 12.17 -29.29
C PRO A 203 -18.37 13.43 -29.80
N TRP A 204 -17.17 13.70 -29.29
CA TRP A 204 -16.36 14.89 -29.62
C TRP A 204 -15.25 14.59 -30.64
N GLY A 205 -15.18 13.37 -31.13
CA GLY A 205 -14.16 12.88 -32.04
C GLY A 205 -13.21 11.88 -31.40
N GLN A 206 -12.20 11.47 -32.17
CA GLN A 206 -11.17 10.54 -31.71
C GLN A 206 -10.26 11.23 -30.68
N GLY A 207 -9.89 10.49 -29.63
CA GLY A 207 -9.05 10.99 -28.56
C GLY A 207 -8.88 9.99 -27.43
N ARG A 208 -8.52 10.50 -26.27
CA ARG A 208 -8.32 9.70 -25.06
C ARG A 208 -8.70 10.47 -23.79
N PRO A 209 -9.05 9.77 -22.71
CA PRO A 209 -9.44 10.43 -21.47
C PRO A 209 -8.29 11.16 -20.79
N GLY A 210 -8.62 12.21 -20.02
CA GLY A 210 -7.72 12.82 -19.06
C GLY A 210 -7.55 11.93 -17.83
N TRP A 211 -6.38 11.97 -17.21
CA TRP A 211 -5.99 11.09 -16.11
C TRP A 211 -6.93 11.15 -14.88
N HIS A 212 -7.49 12.32 -14.58
CA HIS A 212 -8.33 12.48 -13.37
C HIS A 212 -9.71 11.83 -13.48
N LEU A 213 -10.16 11.56 -14.70
CA LEU A 213 -11.52 11.08 -14.96
C LEU A 213 -11.68 9.59 -14.66
N GLU A 214 -10.62 8.80 -14.86
CA GLU A 214 -10.65 7.34 -14.73
C GLU A 214 -11.11 6.89 -13.33
N CYS A 215 -10.51 7.45 -12.28
CA CYS A 215 -10.83 7.11 -10.90
C CYS A 215 -12.25 7.54 -10.52
N SER A 216 -12.71 8.68 -11.02
CA SER A 216 -14.10 9.16 -10.83
C SER A 216 -15.10 8.17 -11.44
N ALA A 217 -14.90 7.79 -12.71
CA ALA A 217 -15.80 6.87 -13.42
C ALA A 217 -15.80 5.46 -12.81
N MET A 218 -14.61 4.91 -12.51
CA MET A 218 -14.48 3.57 -11.94
C MET A 218 -15.01 3.49 -10.50
N SER A 219 -14.75 4.50 -9.66
CA SER A 219 -15.30 4.53 -8.31
C SER A 219 -16.83 4.61 -8.32
N LEU A 220 -17.41 5.43 -9.18
CA LEU A 220 -18.86 5.52 -9.37
C LEU A 220 -19.46 4.16 -9.78
N LYS A 221 -18.85 3.47 -10.74
CA LYS A 221 -19.31 2.16 -11.23
C LYS A 221 -19.31 1.09 -10.13
N TYR A 222 -18.24 1.02 -9.35
CA TYR A 222 -18.05 -0.09 -8.40
C TYR A 222 -18.49 0.20 -6.98
N LEU A 223 -18.50 1.45 -6.55
CA LEU A 223 -18.83 1.86 -5.17
C LEU A 223 -20.10 2.71 -5.10
N GLY A 224 -20.58 3.24 -6.23
CA GLY A 224 -21.78 4.08 -6.31
C GLY A 224 -21.47 5.57 -6.01
N ARG A 225 -22.54 6.37 -6.00
CA ARG A 225 -22.44 7.85 -5.90
C ARG A 225 -21.86 8.37 -4.59
N THR A 226 -21.93 7.57 -3.55
CA THR A 226 -21.36 7.88 -2.24
C THR A 226 -20.76 6.62 -1.65
N PHE A 227 -19.51 6.70 -1.22
CA PHE A 227 -18.79 5.62 -0.55
C PHE A 227 -17.99 6.15 0.64
N ASP A 228 -17.36 5.26 1.40
CA ASP A 228 -16.90 5.61 2.74
C ASP A 228 -15.58 6.37 2.74
N LEU A 229 -14.59 5.96 1.92
CA LEU A 229 -13.27 6.55 1.93
C LEU A 229 -12.58 6.50 0.57
N HIS A 230 -11.91 7.58 0.21
CA HIS A 230 -10.98 7.67 -0.92
C HIS A 230 -9.56 7.93 -0.42
N GLY A 231 -8.57 7.23 -0.97
CA GLY A 231 -7.18 7.34 -0.49
C GLY A 231 -6.12 7.25 -1.56
N GLY A 232 -4.95 7.84 -1.24
CA GLY A 232 -3.78 7.86 -2.11
C GLY A 232 -2.53 8.40 -1.43
N GLY A 233 -1.53 8.75 -2.22
CA GLY A 233 -0.38 9.53 -1.78
C GLY A 233 -0.77 11.01 -1.56
N GLU A 234 0.01 11.73 -0.76
CA GLU A 234 -0.19 13.15 -0.50
C GLU A 234 -0.09 14.01 -1.77
N ASP A 235 0.71 13.57 -2.73
CA ASP A 235 0.85 14.17 -4.05
C ASP A 235 -0.44 14.15 -4.88
N LEU A 236 -1.33 13.20 -4.62
CA LEU A 236 -2.62 13.10 -5.30
C LEU A 236 -3.66 14.08 -4.74
N VAL A 237 -3.46 14.67 -3.56
CA VAL A 237 -4.42 15.64 -3.00
C VAL A 237 -4.75 16.74 -4.00
N PHE A 238 -3.70 17.25 -4.68
CA PHE A 238 -3.83 18.21 -5.78
C PHE A 238 -2.82 17.88 -6.89
N PRO A 239 -3.25 17.87 -8.16
CA PRO A 239 -4.60 18.20 -8.63
C PRO A 239 -5.60 17.04 -8.65
N HIS A 240 -5.13 15.78 -8.59
CA HIS A 240 -5.88 14.59 -8.96
C HIS A 240 -7.18 14.41 -8.14
N HIS A 241 -7.09 14.29 -6.82
CA HIS A 241 -8.27 14.08 -5.96
C HIS A 241 -9.20 15.29 -5.88
N GLU A 242 -8.66 16.52 -5.97
CA GLU A 242 -9.49 17.72 -6.07
C GLU A 242 -10.33 17.70 -7.34
N ASN A 243 -9.74 17.30 -8.48
CA ASN A 243 -10.44 17.18 -9.75
C ASN A 243 -11.46 16.05 -9.74
N GLU A 244 -11.12 14.89 -9.14
CA GLU A 244 -12.08 13.78 -8.97
C GLU A 244 -13.29 14.20 -8.13
N LEU A 245 -13.06 14.94 -7.03
CA LEU A 245 -14.13 15.47 -6.19
C LEU A 245 -15.07 16.37 -6.99
N ALA A 246 -14.52 17.27 -7.80
CA ALA A 246 -15.29 18.17 -8.66
C ALA A 246 -16.07 17.40 -9.72
N GLN A 247 -15.42 16.51 -10.49
CA GLN A 247 -16.04 15.70 -11.51
C GLN A 247 -17.22 14.88 -10.95
N SER A 248 -16.96 14.14 -9.86
CA SER A 248 -17.95 13.22 -9.30
C SER A 248 -19.14 13.93 -8.69
N LYS A 249 -18.94 15.04 -7.96
CA LYS A 249 -20.04 15.82 -7.39
C LYS A 249 -20.90 16.48 -8.48
N CYS A 250 -20.26 16.99 -9.51
CA CYS A 250 -20.95 17.65 -10.62
C CYS A 250 -21.68 16.66 -11.54
N SER A 251 -21.12 15.47 -11.78
CA SER A 251 -21.78 14.47 -12.64
C SER A 251 -22.95 13.80 -11.91
N CYS A 252 -22.71 13.15 -10.78
CA CYS A 252 -23.70 12.25 -10.18
C CYS A 252 -24.51 12.85 -9.03
N GLY A 253 -24.17 14.04 -8.53
CA GLY A 253 -24.91 14.75 -7.46
C GLY A 253 -24.86 14.05 -6.09
N GLY A 254 -23.90 13.16 -5.85
CA GLY A 254 -23.64 12.52 -4.54
C GLY A 254 -22.59 13.24 -3.73
N GLU A 255 -22.28 12.71 -2.54
CA GLU A 255 -21.17 13.22 -1.73
C GLU A 255 -19.80 12.79 -2.28
N PHE A 256 -19.74 11.81 -3.19
CA PHE A 256 -18.56 11.09 -3.64
C PHE A 256 -17.91 10.33 -2.47
N ALA A 257 -16.71 10.68 -2.03
CA ALA A 257 -16.08 10.05 -0.85
C ALA A 257 -16.41 10.84 0.43
N ARG A 258 -16.87 10.10 1.47
CA ARG A 258 -17.16 10.72 2.78
C ARG A 258 -15.90 11.13 3.51
N HIS A 259 -14.83 10.33 3.41
CA HIS A 259 -13.55 10.56 4.04
C HIS A 259 -12.41 10.47 3.05
N TRP A 260 -11.34 11.21 3.32
CA TRP A 260 -10.15 11.29 2.48
C TRP A 260 -8.89 10.91 3.26
N PHE A 261 -8.13 9.98 2.74
CA PHE A 261 -6.97 9.40 3.40
C PHE A 261 -5.70 9.54 2.55
N HIS A 262 -4.67 10.19 3.10
CA HIS A 262 -3.43 10.43 2.38
C HIS A 262 -2.20 10.06 3.21
N SER A 263 -1.26 9.36 2.59
CA SER A 263 0.05 9.06 3.16
C SER A 263 1.11 10.02 2.64
N THR A 264 1.98 10.50 3.54
CA THR A 264 3.07 11.41 3.17
C THR A 264 4.20 10.69 2.44
N HIS A 265 5.03 11.47 1.76
CA HIS A 265 6.17 10.98 0.99
C HIS A 265 7.23 10.26 1.82
N LEU A 266 7.98 9.39 1.12
CA LEU A 266 9.20 8.77 1.58
C LEU A 266 10.40 9.65 1.19
N LEU A 267 11.32 9.85 2.14
CA LEU A 267 12.65 10.37 1.88
C LEU A 267 13.66 9.22 1.86
N VAL A 268 14.71 9.35 1.09
CA VAL A 268 15.86 8.45 1.10
C VAL A 268 17.09 9.24 1.50
N ASN A 269 17.73 8.87 2.62
CA ASN A 269 18.85 9.59 3.19
C ASN A 269 18.59 11.11 3.36
N GLY A 270 17.37 11.45 3.82
CA GLY A 270 16.93 12.83 4.05
C GLY A 270 16.58 13.63 2.79
N LYS A 271 16.60 13.01 1.60
CA LYS A 271 16.30 13.68 0.32
C LYS A 271 15.06 13.08 -0.35
N LYS A 272 14.36 13.91 -1.13
CA LYS A 272 13.26 13.42 -2.00
C LYS A 272 13.84 12.45 -3.03
N MET A 273 13.10 11.36 -3.28
CA MET A 273 13.50 10.35 -4.27
C MET A 273 13.46 10.95 -5.69
N SER A 274 14.54 10.72 -6.45
CA SER A 274 14.57 11.07 -7.87
C SER A 274 15.52 10.15 -8.65
N LYS A 275 15.28 9.98 -9.96
CA LYS A 275 16.17 9.23 -10.85
C LYS A 275 17.56 9.86 -10.91
N SER A 276 17.63 11.19 -10.95
CA SER A 276 18.88 11.93 -11.08
C SER A 276 19.80 11.84 -9.87
N SER A 277 19.24 11.59 -8.67
CA SER A 277 20.01 11.45 -7.44
C SER A 277 20.41 10.00 -7.11
N GLY A 278 20.00 9.02 -7.93
CA GLY A 278 20.26 7.59 -7.67
C GLY A 278 19.56 7.06 -6.39
N THR A 279 18.52 7.75 -5.92
CA THR A 279 17.78 7.39 -4.68
C THR A 279 16.48 6.67 -4.95
N LEU A 280 16.24 6.26 -6.19
CA LEU A 280 15.03 5.56 -6.63
C LEU A 280 15.24 4.05 -6.50
N TYR A 281 14.93 3.50 -5.31
CA TYR A 281 15.01 2.06 -5.09
C TYR A 281 13.71 1.38 -5.48
N THR A 282 13.82 0.34 -6.31
CA THR A 282 12.77 -0.65 -6.51
C THR A 282 12.92 -1.79 -5.50
N LEU A 283 11.89 -2.64 -5.37
CA LEU A 283 11.99 -3.81 -4.51
C LEU A 283 13.06 -4.80 -5.01
N SER A 284 13.26 -4.87 -6.33
CA SER A 284 14.32 -5.69 -6.94
C SER A 284 15.71 -5.20 -6.57
N ASP A 285 15.97 -3.90 -6.65
CA ASP A 285 17.28 -3.35 -6.31
C ASP A 285 17.66 -3.72 -4.87
N LEU A 286 16.70 -3.64 -3.95
CA LEU A 286 16.92 -4.02 -2.56
C LEU A 286 17.09 -5.54 -2.39
N ALA A 287 16.36 -6.35 -3.16
CA ALA A 287 16.52 -7.80 -3.13
C ALA A 287 17.91 -8.23 -3.65
N ASP A 288 18.43 -7.57 -4.68
CA ASP A 288 19.77 -7.80 -5.22
C ASP A 288 20.87 -7.47 -4.20
N GLU A 289 20.60 -6.52 -3.28
CA GLU A 289 21.44 -6.20 -2.13
C GLU A 289 21.24 -7.15 -0.93
N GLY A 290 20.35 -8.16 -1.05
CA GLY A 290 20.09 -9.16 -0.02
C GLY A 290 19.08 -8.74 1.06
N TRP A 291 18.22 -7.75 0.75
CA TRP A 291 17.14 -7.33 1.64
C TRP A 291 15.84 -8.08 1.31
N SER A 292 15.15 -8.55 2.34
CA SER A 292 13.86 -9.20 2.17
C SER A 292 12.72 -8.17 2.03
N PRO A 293 11.65 -8.51 1.28
CA PRO A 293 10.47 -7.66 1.19
C PRO A 293 9.84 -7.32 2.56
N MET A 294 9.95 -8.23 3.54
CA MET A 294 9.42 -8.00 4.88
C MET A 294 10.24 -6.99 5.69
N GLU A 295 11.55 -6.92 5.48
CA GLU A 295 12.39 -5.86 6.05
C GLU A 295 11.99 -4.50 5.48
N VAL A 296 11.77 -4.44 4.15
CA VAL A 296 11.27 -3.24 3.49
C VAL A 296 9.90 -2.85 4.05
N ARG A 297 8.95 -3.79 4.11
CA ARG A 297 7.62 -3.54 4.67
C ARG A 297 7.70 -3.03 6.11
N TYR A 298 8.54 -3.62 6.95
CA TYR A 298 8.73 -3.19 8.34
C TYR A 298 9.18 -1.72 8.42
N VAL A 299 10.13 -1.31 7.59
CA VAL A 299 10.56 0.09 7.52
C VAL A 299 9.42 0.99 7.07
N LEU A 300 8.67 0.62 6.00
CA LEU A 300 7.58 1.43 5.45
C LEU A 300 6.46 1.71 6.44
N ILE A 301 6.22 0.81 7.40
CA ILE A 301 5.25 0.99 8.48
C ILE A 301 5.86 1.53 9.78
N GLY A 302 7.17 1.76 9.83
CA GLY A 302 7.90 2.16 11.04
C GLY A 302 7.58 3.55 11.58
N ALA A 303 6.90 4.39 10.80
CA ALA A 303 6.48 5.73 11.20
C ALA A 303 5.00 5.96 10.91
N ASN A 304 4.40 6.93 11.61
CA ASN A 304 3.02 7.37 11.31
C ASN A 304 2.92 7.79 9.85
N TYR A 305 1.85 7.36 9.16
CA TYR A 305 1.64 7.57 7.72
C TYR A 305 1.55 9.06 7.33
N ARG A 306 1.18 9.95 8.26
CA ARG A 306 1.12 11.41 8.07
C ARG A 306 2.45 12.12 8.29
N LYS A 307 3.50 11.40 8.66
CA LYS A 307 4.86 11.94 8.83
C LYS A 307 5.77 11.43 7.73
N GLN A 308 6.67 12.27 7.28
CA GLN A 308 7.71 11.85 6.36
C GLN A 308 8.54 10.72 7.00
N LEU A 309 8.73 9.66 6.26
CA LEU A 309 9.60 8.54 6.65
C LEU A 309 10.94 8.69 5.93
N ASN A 310 12.03 8.66 6.67
CA ASN A 310 13.36 8.62 6.09
C ASN A 310 13.83 7.17 5.99
N PHE A 311 13.92 6.67 4.78
CA PHE A 311 14.44 5.34 4.48
C PHE A 311 15.96 5.38 4.40
N THR A 312 16.63 4.48 5.12
CA THR A 312 18.08 4.32 5.11
C THR A 312 18.46 2.84 5.20
N MET A 313 19.68 2.48 4.83
CA MET A 313 20.16 1.10 4.97
C MET A 313 20.24 0.67 6.43
N GLU A 314 20.54 1.59 7.35
CA GLU A 314 20.50 1.33 8.79
C GLU A 314 19.10 0.96 9.26
N SER A 315 18.05 1.55 8.67
CA SER A 315 16.67 1.21 8.99
C SER A 315 16.31 -0.21 8.57
N LEU A 316 16.88 -0.73 7.47
CA LEU A 316 16.73 -2.11 7.03
C LEU A 316 17.45 -3.10 7.96
N HIS A 317 18.67 -2.76 8.41
CA HIS A 317 19.36 -3.56 9.41
C HIS A 317 18.55 -3.65 10.72
N ALA A 318 18.03 -2.54 11.20
CA ALA A 318 17.17 -2.51 12.40
C ALA A 318 15.88 -3.33 12.19
N ALA A 319 15.30 -3.31 10.97
CA ALA A 319 14.13 -4.12 10.63
C ALA A 319 14.45 -5.62 10.66
N ARG A 320 15.59 -6.04 10.12
CA ARG A 320 16.08 -7.43 10.16
C ARG A 320 16.20 -7.95 11.60
N GLU A 321 16.85 -7.18 12.46
CA GLU A 321 16.98 -7.53 13.88
C GLU A 321 15.62 -7.60 14.58
N ALA A 322 14.74 -6.63 14.31
CA ALA A 322 13.39 -6.59 14.89
C ALA A 322 12.57 -7.81 14.50
N LEU A 323 12.54 -8.16 13.19
CA LEU A 323 11.83 -9.34 12.69
C LEU A 323 12.42 -10.64 13.24
N GLY A 324 13.75 -10.75 13.35
CA GLY A 324 14.41 -11.89 13.96
C GLY A 324 14.04 -12.07 15.45
N ARG A 325 13.93 -10.96 16.21
CA ARG A 325 13.45 -10.99 17.60
C ARG A 325 12.00 -11.44 17.72
N LEU A 326 11.12 -11.00 16.81
CA LEU A 326 9.72 -11.43 16.77
C LEU A 326 9.63 -12.92 16.41
N ALA A 327 10.40 -13.39 15.43
CA ALA A 327 10.46 -14.80 15.04
C ALA A 327 10.94 -15.70 16.19
N LYS A 328 12.02 -15.28 16.89
CA LYS A 328 12.51 -16.00 18.07
C LYS A 328 11.46 -16.06 19.19
N ALA A 329 10.71 -14.98 19.41
CA ALA A 329 9.65 -14.97 20.42
C ALA A 329 8.49 -15.89 20.05
N ALA A 330 8.13 -15.97 18.76
CA ALA A 330 7.11 -16.90 18.26
C ALA A 330 7.49 -18.38 18.42
N GLY A 331 8.79 -18.69 18.65
CA GLY A 331 9.23 -20.06 18.98
C GLY A 331 9.00 -21.09 17.88
N GLY A 332 8.86 -20.67 16.61
CA GLY A 332 8.52 -21.54 15.47
C GLY A 332 7.03 -21.88 15.37
N GLU A 333 6.19 -21.28 16.20
CA GLU A 333 4.74 -21.40 16.08
C GLU A 333 4.26 -20.87 14.71
N SER A 334 3.41 -21.65 14.04
CA SER A 334 2.87 -21.23 12.74
C SER A 334 1.88 -20.06 12.93
N VAL A 335 2.05 -19.01 12.14
CA VAL A 335 1.11 -17.89 12.11
C VAL A 335 -0.25 -18.40 11.63
N PRO A 336 -1.34 -18.22 12.40
CA PRO A 336 -2.67 -18.60 11.96
C PRO A 336 -3.01 -17.88 10.65
N GLY A 337 -3.71 -18.56 9.74
CA GLY A 337 -4.12 -17.96 8.48
C GLY A 337 -4.99 -16.72 8.70
N TYR A 338 -4.86 -15.71 7.83
CA TYR A 338 -5.61 -14.45 7.93
C TYR A 338 -7.12 -14.66 8.13
N ARG A 339 -7.71 -15.61 7.38
CA ARG A 339 -9.13 -15.95 7.51
C ARG A 339 -9.53 -16.51 8.89
N GLU A 340 -8.61 -17.15 9.59
CA GLU A 340 -8.86 -17.65 10.94
C GLU A 340 -8.85 -16.51 11.93
N LEU A 341 -7.93 -15.57 11.81
CA LEU A 341 -7.85 -14.38 12.66
C LEU A 341 -9.07 -13.47 12.52
N LEU A 342 -9.72 -13.45 11.34
CA LEU A 342 -10.96 -12.70 11.10
C LEU A 342 -12.15 -13.16 11.97
N LYS A 343 -12.07 -14.35 12.58
CA LYS A 343 -13.11 -14.82 13.53
C LYS A 343 -13.15 -14.01 14.82
N GLY A 344 -12.15 -13.15 15.03
CA GLY A 344 -12.01 -12.33 16.22
C GLY A 344 -11.64 -13.16 17.47
N GLY A 345 -11.61 -12.53 18.62
CA GLY A 345 -11.32 -13.15 19.92
C GLY A 345 -10.55 -12.22 20.84
N ASP A 346 -10.27 -12.69 22.04
CA ASP A 346 -9.44 -11.97 23.01
C ASP A 346 -7.99 -11.87 22.47
N LEU A 347 -7.38 -10.71 22.65
CA LEU A 347 -6.03 -10.41 22.18
C LEU A 347 -5.02 -10.41 23.35
N GLY A 348 -5.46 -10.74 24.57
CA GLY A 348 -4.62 -10.83 25.76
C GLY A 348 -3.80 -9.56 25.97
N VAL A 349 -2.50 -9.73 26.29
CA VAL A 349 -1.57 -8.62 26.54
C VAL A 349 -1.28 -7.76 25.31
N PHE A 350 -1.69 -8.18 24.10
CA PHE A 350 -1.48 -7.43 22.84
C PHE A 350 -2.69 -6.59 22.40
N ASP A 351 -3.80 -6.61 23.17
CA ASP A 351 -4.96 -5.77 22.89
C ASP A 351 -4.59 -4.27 22.79
N GLY A 352 -3.67 -3.81 23.64
CA GLY A 352 -3.12 -2.45 23.57
C GLY A 352 -2.49 -2.12 22.24
N ALA A 353 -1.70 -3.03 21.66
CA ALA A 353 -1.07 -2.84 20.35
C ALA A 353 -2.11 -2.71 19.22
N PHE A 354 -3.15 -3.55 19.25
CA PHE A 354 -4.24 -3.48 18.25
C PHE A 354 -5.07 -2.20 18.41
N LYS A 355 -5.30 -1.72 19.63
CA LYS A 355 -5.94 -0.43 19.89
C LYS A 355 -5.16 0.74 19.28
N ARG A 356 -3.80 0.72 19.33
CA ARG A 356 -2.98 1.75 18.66
C ARG A 356 -3.21 1.80 17.15
N LEU A 357 -3.39 0.65 16.51
CA LEU A 357 -3.73 0.59 15.08
C LEU A 357 -5.12 1.17 14.79
N ASN A 358 -6.06 1.02 15.70
CA ASN A 358 -7.40 1.59 15.58
C ASN A 358 -7.44 3.11 15.84
N GLU A 359 -6.36 3.71 16.35
CA GLU A 359 -6.22 5.13 16.62
C GLU A 359 -5.27 5.75 15.59
N ASP A 360 -5.80 6.15 14.45
CA ASP A 360 -5.12 6.85 13.36
C ASP A 360 -3.90 6.07 12.82
N LEU A 361 -4.05 4.74 12.69
CA LEU A 361 -3.01 3.83 12.20
C LEU A 361 -1.63 4.08 12.84
N ASN A 362 -1.58 4.20 14.16
CA ASN A 362 -0.33 4.44 14.88
C ASN A 362 0.52 3.16 14.93
N THR A 363 1.06 2.78 13.77
CA THR A 363 1.87 1.57 13.58
C THR A 363 3.13 1.56 14.43
N ALA A 364 3.79 2.71 14.59
CA ALA A 364 4.98 2.83 15.43
C ALA A 364 4.67 2.53 16.91
N ALA A 365 3.57 3.08 17.45
CA ALA A 365 3.16 2.77 18.82
C ALA A 365 2.71 1.32 18.96
N ALA A 366 2.02 0.75 17.95
CA ALA A 366 1.64 -0.66 17.95
C ALA A 366 2.85 -1.59 17.98
N LEU A 367 3.88 -1.32 17.19
CA LEU A 367 5.15 -2.05 17.23
C LEU A 367 5.82 -1.92 18.61
N GLY A 368 5.84 -0.73 19.19
CA GLY A 368 6.38 -0.50 20.54
C GLY A 368 5.66 -1.35 21.61
N GLU A 369 4.32 -1.35 21.61
CA GLU A 369 3.49 -2.17 22.50
C GLU A 369 3.69 -3.67 22.24
N LEU A 370 3.84 -4.08 20.97
CA LEU A 370 4.11 -5.46 20.60
C LEU A 370 5.40 -5.94 21.28
N PHE A 371 6.52 -5.21 21.12
CA PHE A 371 7.80 -5.56 21.73
C PHE A 371 7.78 -5.51 23.27
N ALA A 372 7.10 -4.54 23.86
CA ALA A 372 7.02 -4.38 25.32
C ALA A 372 6.29 -5.55 26.00
N ASN A 373 5.39 -6.22 25.27
CA ASN A 373 4.57 -7.29 25.82
C ASN A 373 5.06 -8.72 25.48
N LEU A 374 6.08 -8.88 24.60
CA LEU A 374 6.60 -10.20 24.22
C LEU A 374 6.93 -11.11 25.41
N LYS A 375 7.60 -10.55 26.42
CA LYS A 375 7.97 -11.31 27.63
C LYS A 375 6.80 -11.62 28.57
N LYS A 376 5.63 -11.04 28.36
CA LYS A 376 4.43 -11.23 29.18
C LYS A 376 3.48 -12.28 28.60
N ALA A 377 3.61 -12.59 27.31
CA ALA A 377 2.78 -13.60 26.63
C ALA A 377 2.92 -14.97 27.30
N ARG A 378 1.82 -15.58 27.70
CA ARG A 378 1.76 -16.89 28.38
C ARG A 378 0.60 -17.74 27.94
N SER A 379 -0.52 -17.13 27.55
CA SER A 379 -1.76 -17.81 27.21
C SER A 379 -1.93 -17.97 25.68
N LEU A 380 -2.89 -18.80 25.28
CA LEU A 380 -3.28 -18.93 23.88
C LEU A 380 -3.87 -17.64 23.32
N GLU A 381 -4.59 -16.89 24.17
CA GLU A 381 -5.15 -15.58 23.82
C GLU A 381 -4.04 -14.57 23.53
N ASP A 382 -2.96 -14.56 24.33
CA ASP A 382 -1.80 -13.73 24.11
C ASP A 382 -1.18 -14.02 22.74
N TRP A 383 -0.93 -15.29 22.41
CA TRP A 383 -0.36 -15.65 21.10
C TRP A 383 -1.31 -15.34 19.96
N ARG A 384 -2.62 -15.52 20.14
CA ARG A 384 -3.61 -15.08 19.17
C ARG A 384 -3.51 -13.56 18.95
N GLY A 385 -3.42 -12.77 20.02
CA GLY A 385 -3.24 -11.32 19.96
C GLY A 385 -1.96 -10.93 19.23
N PHE A 386 -0.85 -11.60 19.53
CA PHE A 386 0.42 -11.41 18.86
C PHE A 386 0.29 -11.59 17.33
N PHE A 387 -0.25 -12.72 16.90
CA PHE A 387 -0.43 -12.99 15.46
C PHE A 387 -1.47 -12.08 14.81
N THR A 388 -2.50 -11.65 15.55
CA THR A 388 -3.46 -10.67 15.05
C THR A 388 -2.80 -9.33 14.76
N VAL A 389 -1.93 -8.85 15.66
CA VAL A 389 -1.19 -7.59 15.44
C VAL A 389 -0.20 -7.72 14.28
N LEU A 390 0.55 -8.83 14.20
CA LEU A 390 1.44 -9.09 13.05
C LEU A 390 0.66 -9.12 11.73
N SER A 391 -0.48 -9.81 11.72
CA SER A 391 -1.35 -9.90 10.55
C SER A 391 -1.94 -8.54 10.16
N ALA A 392 -2.31 -7.70 11.14
CA ALA A 392 -2.77 -6.34 10.91
C ALA A 392 -1.69 -5.46 10.28
N LEU A 393 -0.43 -5.64 10.70
CA LEU A 393 0.74 -4.99 10.12
C LEU A 393 1.19 -5.65 8.80
N GLY A 394 0.63 -6.83 8.44
CA GLY A 394 0.98 -7.62 7.26
C GLY A 394 2.39 -8.20 7.32
N LEU A 395 2.94 -8.36 8.51
CA LEU A 395 4.28 -8.90 8.72
C LEU A 395 4.26 -10.42 8.71
N ILE A 396 5.12 -11.01 7.88
CA ILE A 396 5.48 -12.42 7.88
C ILE A 396 6.84 -12.53 8.55
N LEU A 397 6.92 -13.37 9.56
CA LEU A 397 8.18 -13.57 10.27
C LEU A 397 9.12 -14.45 9.43
N PRO A 398 10.43 -14.17 9.46
CA PRO A 398 11.41 -15.07 8.85
C PRO A 398 11.35 -16.43 9.57
N GLU A 399 11.62 -17.49 8.83
CA GLU A 399 11.88 -18.78 9.49
C GLU A 399 12.99 -18.58 10.53
N PRO A 400 12.82 -19.13 11.74
CA PRO A 400 13.90 -19.08 12.71
C PRO A 400 15.15 -19.65 12.01
N GLU A 401 16.22 -18.88 11.95
CA GLU A 401 17.49 -19.44 11.51
C GLU A 401 17.73 -20.65 12.39
N GLY A 402 17.61 -21.83 11.81
CA GLY A 402 17.97 -23.07 12.50
C GLY A 402 19.37 -22.85 13.05
N VAL A 403 19.55 -23.03 14.34
CA VAL A 403 20.85 -22.83 14.99
C VAL A 403 21.86 -23.59 14.14
N LYS A 404 22.69 -22.84 13.38
CA LYS A 404 23.76 -23.48 12.58
C LYS A 404 24.69 -24.14 13.57
N VAL A 405 24.45 -25.44 13.82
CA VAL A 405 25.28 -26.24 14.68
C VAL A 405 26.63 -26.41 13.98
N PRO A 406 27.72 -25.88 14.53
CA PRO A 406 29.03 -26.06 13.93
C PRO A 406 29.32 -27.55 13.72
N GLU A 407 29.96 -27.92 12.62
CA GLU A 407 30.20 -29.32 12.26
C GLU A 407 30.86 -30.11 13.41
N LYS A 408 31.77 -29.49 14.16
CA LYS A 408 32.40 -30.11 15.33
C LYS A 408 31.40 -30.42 16.44
N ILE A 409 30.42 -29.54 16.66
CA ILE A 409 29.35 -29.70 17.66
C ILE A 409 28.38 -30.79 17.20
N ALA A 410 27.99 -30.78 15.92
CA ALA A 410 27.14 -31.80 15.35
C ALA A 410 27.75 -33.19 15.49
N LYS A 411 29.06 -33.35 15.22
CA LYS A 411 29.79 -34.60 15.42
C LYS A 411 29.82 -35.05 16.88
N LEU A 412 30.04 -34.14 17.82
CA LEU A 412 29.99 -34.45 19.26
C LEU A 412 28.60 -34.91 19.70
N ALA A 413 27.57 -34.22 19.23
CA ALA A 413 26.17 -34.61 19.51
C ALA A 413 25.83 -36.00 18.93
N GLU A 414 26.29 -36.31 17.72
CA GLU A 414 26.15 -37.62 17.11
C GLU A 414 26.86 -38.69 17.90
N CYS A 415 28.11 -38.45 18.35
CA CYS A 415 28.84 -39.36 19.20
C CYS A 415 28.13 -39.65 20.52
N ARG A 416 27.59 -38.58 21.14
CA ARG A 416 26.76 -38.73 22.34
C ARG A 416 25.52 -39.60 22.09
N TRP A 417 24.82 -39.36 21.00
CA TRP A 417 23.62 -40.11 20.64
C TRP A 417 23.93 -41.62 20.41
N LYS A 418 24.99 -41.93 19.69
CA LYS A 418 25.47 -43.30 19.47
C LYS A 418 25.83 -44.00 20.78
N ALA A 419 26.58 -43.33 21.68
CA ALA A 419 26.90 -43.84 22.99
C ALA A 419 25.63 -44.12 23.83
N ARG A 420 24.64 -43.27 23.75
CA ARG A 420 23.36 -43.47 24.44
C ARG A 420 22.59 -44.67 23.88
N GLN A 421 22.55 -44.82 22.57
CA GLN A 421 21.93 -45.98 21.92
C GLN A 421 22.58 -47.31 22.29
N SER A 422 23.91 -47.34 22.43
CA SER A 422 24.66 -48.47 22.90
C SER A 422 24.68 -48.66 24.41
N LYS A 423 23.97 -47.80 25.15
CA LYS A 423 23.92 -47.77 26.64
C LYS A 423 25.27 -47.54 27.32
N ASP A 424 26.21 -46.92 26.60
CA ASP A 424 27.48 -46.44 27.18
C ASP A 424 27.23 -45.06 27.82
N TRP A 425 26.74 -45.11 29.05
CA TRP A 425 26.37 -43.91 29.80
C TRP A 425 27.58 -43.02 30.13
N ALA A 426 28.74 -43.64 30.40
CA ALA A 426 29.96 -42.91 30.72
C ALA A 426 30.48 -42.11 29.52
N ALA A 427 30.43 -42.64 28.32
CA ALA A 427 30.79 -41.90 27.11
C ALA A 427 29.75 -40.83 26.79
N SER A 428 28.44 -41.13 26.95
CA SER A 428 27.36 -40.19 26.74
C SER A 428 27.48 -38.94 27.63
N ASP A 429 27.81 -39.15 28.92
CA ASP A 429 27.98 -38.03 29.86
C ASP A 429 29.22 -37.17 29.54
N ARG A 430 30.33 -37.77 29.16
CA ARG A 430 31.52 -37.04 28.70
C ARG A 430 31.23 -36.16 27.51
N TYR A 431 30.54 -36.66 26.50
CA TYR A 431 30.16 -35.85 25.32
C TYR A 431 29.17 -34.76 25.67
N ARG A 432 28.26 -34.98 26.63
CA ARG A 432 27.34 -33.95 27.12
C ARG A 432 28.11 -32.80 27.78
N ASP A 433 29.06 -33.15 28.65
CA ASP A 433 29.84 -32.17 29.39
C ASP A 433 30.75 -31.37 28.42
N GLU A 434 31.36 -32.04 27.43
CA GLU A 434 32.14 -31.35 26.40
C GLU A 434 31.29 -30.41 25.53
N LEU A 435 30.07 -30.80 25.23
CA LEU A 435 29.11 -29.94 24.53
C LEU A 435 28.76 -28.71 25.39
N ALA A 436 28.51 -28.91 26.68
CA ALA A 436 28.20 -27.84 27.63
C ALA A 436 29.36 -26.85 27.79
N GLU A 437 30.62 -27.31 27.89
CA GLU A 437 31.83 -26.50 27.90
C GLU A 437 31.97 -25.62 26.63
N LYS A 438 31.43 -26.09 25.51
CA LYS A 438 31.40 -25.36 24.23
C LYS A 438 30.16 -24.50 24.05
N GLY A 439 29.31 -24.36 25.09
CA GLY A 439 28.11 -23.55 25.09
C GLY A 439 26.92 -24.20 24.38
N TRP A 440 26.86 -25.53 24.31
CA TRP A 440 25.81 -26.29 23.64
C TRP A 440 25.17 -27.33 24.53
N MET A 441 23.86 -27.57 24.37
CA MET A 441 23.12 -28.63 25.01
C MET A 441 22.44 -29.53 23.97
N VAL A 442 22.18 -30.79 24.36
CA VAL A 442 21.41 -31.72 23.55
C VAL A 442 20.17 -32.13 24.28
N LYS A 443 19.02 -31.91 23.63
CA LYS A 443 17.70 -32.35 24.10
C LYS A 443 17.32 -33.64 23.37
N ASP A 444 17.16 -34.73 24.15
CA ASP A 444 16.78 -36.00 23.60
C ASP A 444 15.30 -36.07 23.29
N GLY A 445 14.94 -36.55 22.10
CA GLY A 445 13.60 -36.91 21.67
C GLY A 445 13.40 -38.43 21.60
N ARG A 446 12.20 -38.87 21.20
CA ARG A 446 11.84 -40.29 21.10
C ARG A 446 12.64 -41.00 19.99
N ASP A 447 12.84 -40.33 18.85
CA ASP A 447 13.44 -40.92 17.64
C ASP A 447 14.69 -40.13 17.17
N GLY A 448 15.26 -39.28 18.04
CA GLY A 448 16.43 -38.44 17.69
C GLY A 448 16.80 -37.47 18.80
N TYR A 449 17.60 -36.47 18.45
CA TYR A 449 18.05 -35.44 19.36
C TYR A 449 18.10 -34.06 18.69
N GLU A 450 17.96 -33.02 19.46
CA GLU A 450 18.09 -31.64 19.04
C GLU A 450 19.30 -30.99 19.72
N VAL A 451 20.08 -30.23 18.97
CA VAL A 451 21.28 -29.51 19.47
C VAL A 451 20.93 -28.04 19.63
N LEU A 452 21.04 -27.52 20.82
CA LEU A 452 20.67 -26.16 21.18
C LEU A 452 21.84 -25.42 21.85
N PRO A 453 22.03 -24.12 21.67
CA PRO A 453 22.94 -23.33 22.49
C PRO A 453 22.43 -23.29 23.92
N LEU A 454 23.37 -23.28 24.89
CA LEU A 454 23.07 -23.13 26.32
C LEU A 454 22.53 -21.76 26.67
#